data_3d8cfdbbebc55c94d01a883a35fedfe8
#
_entry.id   3d8cfdbbebc55c94d01a883a35fedfe8
#
_cell.length_a   1.000
_cell.length_b   1.000
_cell.length_c   1.000
_cell.angle_alpha   90.00
_cell.angle_beta   90.00
_cell.angle_gamma   90.00
#
_symmetry.space_group_name_H-M   'P 1'
#
loop_
_entity.id
_entity.type
_entity.pdbx_description
1 polymer ?
#
loop_
_entity_poly.entity_id
_entity_poly.type
_entity_poly.pdbx_seq_one_letter_code
_entity_poly.pdbx_strand_id
1 'polypeptide(L)'
;MSEHKSLLIPGDFPPVVSGIATYFYEIWHYFPPESNFILASWDQDCKNFDQQTELKIIRKHIPTGDSTQAKLLKGIAHTLYTILLHLKHHFSVIHCGQVLSSGVTGWVMKKLFKFPYVVYVYGSETYRFGNNHLLSKAIKFFLLNANKIIPNSHFTKDEFISFGIPEEKFEVITPGVDTLRFRPAQKPTDLIEKYKLHGKFVLLTVARLDERKGHDQVIEAIANLKLRFPNLVYLIVGKGREEQRLHNLAISLGVSQEIIFCGYINDTDLPRYYNLCDIFILLNRQSTKATRLKGDYEGFGIVLLEAAACSKPVIAGNYGGIQDAVENHKSGFIIDGTNPVEIERTLTDLIINPQLRKKIGEYGLQWVRQQFDWAIISAKIKPYLCQN
;
A
#
# COMPACT_ATOMS: atom_id res chain seq x y z
N MET A 1 -16.20 16.72 -30.41
CA MET A 1 -15.82 15.43 -29.80
C MET A 1 -16.44 15.41 -28.42
N SER A 2 -17.33 14.45 -28.11
CA SER A 2 -17.91 14.34 -26.76
C SER A 2 -16.76 14.10 -25.78
N GLU A 3 -16.64 14.97 -24.79
CA GLU A 3 -15.65 14.86 -23.74
C GLU A 3 -15.89 13.55 -22.95
N HIS A 4 -14.95 12.61 -23.05
CA HIS A 4 -15.06 11.34 -22.33
C HIS A 4 -15.00 11.62 -20.82
N LYS A 5 -16.00 11.18 -20.07
CA LYS A 5 -16.07 11.37 -18.61
C LYS A 5 -15.95 10.03 -17.89
N SER A 6 -15.07 9.96 -16.92
CA SER A 6 -14.90 8.81 -16.05
C SER A 6 -15.52 9.02 -14.68
N LEU A 7 -15.93 7.93 -14.03
CA LEU A 7 -16.35 7.93 -12.63
C LEU A 7 -15.52 6.90 -11.85
N LEU A 8 -14.79 7.37 -10.84
CA LEU A 8 -14.19 6.52 -9.82
C LEU A 8 -15.16 6.28 -8.67
N ILE A 9 -15.32 5.04 -8.26
CA ILE A 9 -16.00 4.61 -7.03
C ILE A 9 -14.96 3.87 -6.17
N PRO A 10 -14.17 4.59 -5.37
CA PRO A 10 -13.12 4.00 -4.56
C PRO A 10 -13.70 3.18 -3.40
N GLY A 11 -12.92 2.28 -2.84
CA GLY A 11 -13.28 1.61 -1.59
C GLY A 11 -13.20 2.57 -0.42
N ASP A 12 -12.03 3.14 -0.25
CA ASP A 12 -11.69 4.20 0.68
C ASP A 12 -11.18 5.42 -0.11
N PHE A 13 -11.43 6.61 0.42
CA PHE A 13 -10.94 7.88 -0.15
C PHE A 13 -10.68 8.89 0.97
N PRO A 14 -9.70 9.80 0.85
CA PRO A 14 -9.44 10.77 1.90
C PRO A 14 -10.70 11.54 2.34
N PRO A 15 -10.80 11.93 3.61
CA PRO A 15 -9.75 11.96 4.65
C PRO A 15 -9.44 10.62 5.33
N VAL A 16 -10.07 9.52 4.91
CA VAL A 16 -9.76 8.18 5.45
C VAL A 16 -8.31 7.83 5.15
N VAL A 17 -7.53 7.49 6.19
CA VAL A 17 -6.12 7.12 6.05
C VAL A 17 -6.00 5.63 5.75
N SER A 18 -5.71 5.29 4.51
CA SER A 18 -5.42 3.93 4.07
C SER A 18 -4.56 3.93 2.79
N GLY A 19 -3.82 2.86 2.53
CA GLY A 19 -3.04 2.73 1.29
C GLY A 19 -3.91 2.79 0.02
N ILE A 20 -5.16 2.33 0.08
CA ILE A 20 -6.13 2.42 -1.02
C ILE A 20 -6.57 3.86 -1.24
N ALA A 21 -6.85 4.61 -0.16
CA ALA A 21 -7.23 6.01 -0.24
C ALA A 21 -6.10 6.85 -0.85
N THR A 22 -4.86 6.65 -0.39
CA THR A 22 -3.67 7.29 -0.96
C THR A 22 -3.51 6.94 -2.44
N TYR A 23 -3.62 5.66 -2.81
CA TYR A 23 -3.48 5.19 -4.19
C TYR A 23 -4.43 5.93 -5.15
N PHE A 24 -5.71 6.01 -4.82
CA PHE A 24 -6.69 6.68 -5.69
C PHE A 24 -6.54 8.19 -5.68
N TYR A 25 -6.27 8.80 -4.54
CA TYR A 25 -6.05 10.23 -4.44
C TYR A 25 -4.89 10.67 -5.31
N GLU A 26 -3.74 10.05 -5.14
CA GLU A 26 -2.52 10.39 -5.87
C GLU A 26 -2.66 10.19 -7.38
N ILE A 27 -3.30 9.12 -7.83
CA ILE A 27 -3.53 8.88 -9.25
C ILE A 27 -4.51 9.89 -9.83
N TRP A 28 -5.66 10.12 -9.18
CA TRP A 28 -6.71 10.99 -9.74
C TRP A 28 -6.32 12.46 -9.75
N HIS A 29 -5.37 12.85 -8.92
CA HIS A 29 -4.82 14.21 -8.90
C HIS A 29 -4.15 14.62 -10.23
N TYR A 30 -3.70 13.66 -11.03
CA TYR A 30 -3.09 13.91 -12.35
C TYR A 30 -4.10 14.02 -13.50
N PHE A 31 -5.39 13.89 -13.24
CA PHE A 31 -6.41 13.93 -14.29
C PHE A 31 -7.29 15.17 -14.19
N PRO A 32 -7.72 15.74 -15.34
CA PRO A 32 -8.57 16.93 -15.34
C PRO A 32 -9.88 16.71 -14.57
N PRO A 33 -10.21 17.54 -13.57
CA PRO A 33 -11.39 17.35 -12.74
C PRO A 33 -12.72 17.52 -13.51
N GLU A 34 -12.72 18.21 -14.65
CA GLU A 34 -13.89 18.43 -15.49
C GLU A 34 -14.43 17.12 -16.08
N SER A 35 -13.53 16.18 -16.36
CA SER A 35 -13.85 14.89 -16.97
C SER A 35 -13.71 13.69 -16.04
N ASN A 36 -13.12 13.85 -14.86
CA ASN A 36 -12.84 12.74 -13.94
C ASN A 36 -13.50 12.97 -12.57
N PHE A 37 -14.59 12.26 -12.33
CA PHE A 37 -15.42 12.39 -11.15
C PHE A 37 -15.12 11.29 -10.14
N ILE A 38 -15.33 11.58 -8.86
CA ILE A 38 -15.13 10.64 -7.76
C ILE A 38 -16.41 10.57 -6.92
N LEU A 39 -17.01 9.38 -6.80
CA LEU A 39 -18.12 9.12 -5.89
C LEU A 39 -17.58 8.48 -4.61
N ALA A 40 -17.49 9.23 -3.53
CA ALA A 40 -16.95 8.80 -2.26
C ALA A 40 -17.97 8.88 -1.12
N SER A 41 -17.73 8.11 -0.06
CA SER A 41 -18.55 8.16 1.16
C SER A 41 -18.35 9.50 1.87
N TRP A 42 -19.43 9.97 2.51
CA TRP A 42 -19.36 11.12 3.40
C TRP A 42 -18.66 10.74 4.72
N ASP A 43 -17.83 11.65 5.23
CA ASP A 43 -17.17 11.59 6.52
C ASP A 43 -17.20 12.97 7.17
N GLN A 44 -17.00 13.06 8.50
CA GLN A 44 -17.08 14.33 9.23
C GLN A 44 -16.06 15.37 8.73
N ASP A 45 -14.85 14.91 8.41
CA ASP A 45 -13.73 15.77 8.00
C ASP A 45 -13.65 16.00 6.48
N CYS A 46 -14.57 15.40 5.70
CA CYS A 46 -14.51 15.45 4.24
C CYS A 46 -14.62 16.88 3.68
N LYS A 47 -15.37 17.78 4.32
CA LYS A 47 -15.52 19.17 3.86
C LYS A 47 -14.18 19.91 3.84
N ASN A 48 -13.41 19.79 4.90
CA ASN A 48 -12.09 20.44 5.00
C ASN A 48 -11.14 19.91 3.94
N PHE A 49 -11.13 18.58 3.74
CA PHE A 49 -10.31 17.95 2.70
C PHE A 49 -10.73 18.38 1.30
N ASP A 50 -12.04 18.34 1.00
CA ASP A 50 -12.56 18.65 -0.34
C ASP A 50 -12.33 20.12 -0.76
N GLN A 51 -12.21 21.05 0.22
CA GLN A 51 -11.85 22.45 -0.04
C GLN A 51 -10.36 22.67 -0.38
N GLN A 52 -9.51 21.70 -0.04
CA GLN A 52 -8.05 21.77 -0.25
C GLN A 52 -7.59 21.07 -1.52
N THR A 53 -8.51 20.49 -2.31
CA THR A 53 -8.19 19.77 -3.54
C THR A 53 -9.01 20.26 -4.72
N GLU A 54 -8.45 20.21 -5.91
CA GLU A 54 -9.15 20.53 -7.16
C GLU A 54 -9.98 19.36 -7.70
N LEU A 55 -9.90 18.19 -7.08
CA LEU A 55 -10.62 16.98 -7.50
C LEU A 55 -12.13 17.17 -7.44
N LYS A 56 -12.84 16.63 -8.43
CA LYS A 56 -14.31 16.67 -8.46
C LYS A 56 -14.93 15.54 -7.67
N ILE A 57 -15.03 15.74 -6.36
CA ILE A 57 -15.52 14.74 -5.40
C ILE A 57 -17.01 14.94 -5.14
N ILE A 58 -17.77 13.87 -5.27
CA ILE A 58 -19.20 13.83 -4.96
C ILE A 58 -19.37 12.97 -3.71
N ARG A 59 -19.64 13.60 -2.57
CA ARG A 59 -19.85 12.91 -1.29
C ARG A 59 -21.30 12.49 -1.13
N LYS A 60 -21.51 11.25 -0.72
CA LYS A 60 -22.83 10.68 -0.42
C LYS A 60 -22.79 9.87 0.86
N HIS A 61 -23.91 9.85 1.59
CA HIS A 61 -24.08 8.94 2.73
C HIS A 61 -24.24 7.51 2.18
N ILE A 62 -23.16 6.77 2.21
CA ILE A 62 -23.07 5.39 1.73
C ILE A 62 -22.89 4.50 2.95
N PRO A 63 -23.66 3.42 3.10
CA PRO A 63 -23.53 2.50 4.22
C PRO A 63 -22.09 1.99 4.38
N THR A 64 -21.59 2.01 5.62
CA THR A 64 -20.27 1.52 5.99
C THR A 64 -20.39 0.19 6.73
N GLY A 65 -19.34 -0.59 6.79
CA GLY A 65 -19.26 -1.85 7.52
C GLY A 65 -18.69 -3.01 6.71
N ASP A 66 -18.20 -4.02 7.41
CA ASP A 66 -17.51 -5.17 6.84
C ASP A 66 -18.40 -6.41 6.65
N SER A 67 -19.62 -6.38 7.19
CA SER A 67 -20.58 -7.49 7.02
C SER A 67 -21.01 -7.66 5.56
N THR A 68 -21.44 -8.87 5.19
CA THR A 68 -21.97 -9.15 3.85
C THR A 68 -23.18 -8.27 3.52
N GLN A 69 -24.05 -8.05 4.49
CA GLN A 69 -25.23 -7.19 4.33
C GLN A 69 -24.82 -5.71 4.10
N ALA A 70 -23.85 -5.20 4.87
CA ALA A 70 -23.35 -3.83 4.69
C ALA A 70 -22.74 -3.65 3.28
N LYS A 71 -21.98 -4.63 2.79
CA LYS A 71 -21.41 -4.59 1.43
C LYS A 71 -22.48 -4.63 0.33
N LEU A 72 -23.55 -5.39 0.54
CA LEU A 72 -24.69 -5.41 -0.40
C LEU A 72 -25.41 -4.05 -0.43
N LEU A 73 -25.73 -3.49 0.75
CA LEU A 73 -26.34 -2.16 0.86
C LEU A 73 -25.44 -1.07 0.26
N LYS A 74 -24.14 -1.16 0.50
CA LYS A 74 -23.15 -0.27 -0.14
C LYS A 74 -23.19 -0.36 -1.66
N GLY A 75 -23.26 -1.58 -2.21
CA GLY A 75 -23.36 -1.81 -3.66
C GLY A 75 -24.65 -1.23 -4.24
N ILE A 76 -25.79 -1.40 -3.57
CA ILE A 76 -27.09 -0.81 -3.99
C ILE A 76 -27.01 0.72 -3.98
N ALA A 77 -26.49 1.30 -2.90
CA ALA A 77 -26.35 2.76 -2.79
C ALA A 77 -25.42 3.34 -3.87
N HIS A 78 -24.25 2.71 -4.09
CA HIS A 78 -23.36 3.11 -5.18
C HIS A 78 -24.08 3.06 -6.54
N THR A 79 -24.83 1.99 -6.82
CA THR A 79 -25.54 1.82 -8.09
C THR A 79 -26.59 2.90 -8.31
N LEU A 80 -27.42 3.19 -7.30
CA LEU A 80 -28.46 4.22 -7.40
C LEU A 80 -27.85 5.60 -7.62
N TYR A 81 -26.84 5.98 -6.82
CA TYR A 81 -26.17 7.27 -7.02
C TYR A 81 -25.47 7.35 -8.37
N THR A 82 -24.85 6.25 -8.84
CA THR A 82 -24.17 6.22 -10.14
C THR A 82 -25.14 6.40 -11.30
N ILE A 83 -26.33 5.77 -11.25
CA ILE A 83 -27.39 5.97 -12.27
C ILE A 83 -27.79 7.45 -12.32
N LEU A 84 -28.11 8.05 -11.17
CA LEU A 84 -28.50 9.48 -11.09
C LEU A 84 -27.41 10.40 -11.63
N LEU A 85 -26.15 10.12 -11.29
CA LEU A 85 -25.02 10.90 -11.75
C LEU A 85 -24.76 10.70 -13.25
N HIS A 86 -24.93 9.47 -13.76
CA HIS A 86 -24.78 9.20 -15.18
C HIS A 86 -25.82 9.93 -16.03
N LEU A 87 -27.08 9.97 -15.60
CA LEU A 87 -28.14 10.71 -16.30
C LEU A 87 -27.81 12.23 -16.38
N LYS A 88 -27.03 12.74 -15.45
CA LYS A 88 -26.61 14.16 -15.43
C LYS A 88 -25.31 14.42 -16.19
N HIS A 89 -24.33 13.54 -16.06
CA HIS A 89 -22.94 13.79 -16.50
C HIS A 89 -22.51 12.96 -17.72
N HIS A 90 -23.22 11.88 -18.06
CA HIS A 90 -22.96 10.99 -19.21
C HIS A 90 -21.56 10.38 -19.17
N PHE A 91 -21.29 9.56 -18.14
CA PHE A 91 -20.01 8.84 -18.03
C PHE A 91 -19.82 7.82 -19.16
N SER A 92 -18.59 7.62 -19.60
CA SER A 92 -18.17 6.64 -20.60
C SER A 92 -17.49 5.40 -20.01
N VAL A 93 -16.98 5.50 -18.77
CA VAL A 93 -16.30 4.40 -18.07
C VAL A 93 -16.47 4.55 -16.55
N ILE A 94 -16.49 3.40 -15.84
CA ILE A 94 -16.49 3.36 -14.37
C ILE A 94 -15.25 2.61 -13.88
N HIS A 95 -14.55 3.23 -12.92
CA HIS A 95 -13.45 2.65 -12.16
C HIS A 95 -13.96 2.18 -10.80
N CYS A 96 -13.94 0.86 -10.59
CA CYS A 96 -14.46 0.18 -9.40
C CYS A 96 -13.32 -0.15 -8.45
N GLY A 97 -13.14 0.60 -7.37
CA GLY A 97 -12.07 0.42 -6.39
C GLY A 97 -12.22 -0.81 -5.48
N GLN A 98 -13.35 -1.52 -5.54
CA GLN A 98 -13.60 -2.76 -4.80
C GLN A 98 -14.52 -3.68 -5.60
N VAL A 99 -14.24 -5.01 -5.57
CA VAL A 99 -15.01 -5.98 -6.36
C VAL A 99 -16.47 -6.10 -5.92
N LEU A 100 -16.73 -6.29 -4.62
CA LEU A 100 -18.06 -6.63 -4.09
C LEU A 100 -18.98 -5.42 -3.91
N SER A 101 -18.48 -4.23 -3.79
CA SER A 101 -19.33 -3.03 -3.63
C SER A 101 -19.46 -2.25 -4.92
N SER A 102 -18.37 -1.76 -5.49
CA SER A 102 -18.40 -0.98 -6.73
C SER A 102 -18.38 -1.83 -7.99
N GLY A 103 -17.85 -3.06 -7.96
CA GLY A 103 -17.89 -3.98 -9.09
C GLY A 103 -19.32 -4.40 -9.47
N VAL A 104 -20.23 -4.54 -8.49
CA VAL A 104 -21.68 -4.70 -8.73
C VAL A 104 -22.20 -3.52 -9.55
N THR A 105 -21.88 -2.31 -9.13
CA THR A 105 -22.28 -1.08 -9.82
C THR A 105 -21.77 -1.06 -11.26
N GLY A 106 -20.46 -1.35 -11.47
CA GLY A 106 -19.86 -1.41 -12.80
C GLY A 106 -20.60 -2.40 -13.71
N TRP A 107 -20.92 -3.60 -13.20
CA TRP A 107 -21.67 -4.60 -13.96
C TRP A 107 -23.10 -4.16 -14.31
N VAL A 108 -23.84 -3.58 -13.36
CA VAL A 108 -25.21 -3.07 -13.62
C VAL A 108 -25.17 -1.98 -14.68
N MET A 109 -24.24 -1.01 -14.55
CA MET A 109 -24.13 0.09 -15.51
C MET A 109 -23.73 -0.40 -16.90
N LYS A 110 -22.82 -1.39 -16.99
CA LYS A 110 -22.51 -2.06 -18.27
C LYS A 110 -23.73 -2.73 -18.91
N LYS A 111 -24.61 -3.34 -18.11
CA LYS A 111 -25.84 -3.97 -18.63
C LYS A 111 -26.87 -2.95 -19.09
N LEU A 112 -27.04 -1.86 -18.34
CA LEU A 112 -28.06 -0.84 -18.64
C LEU A 112 -27.61 0.14 -19.75
N PHE A 113 -26.37 0.60 -19.71
CA PHE A 113 -25.88 1.70 -20.54
C PHE A 113 -24.75 1.30 -21.52
N LYS A 114 -24.31 0.02 -21.48
CA LYS A 114 -23.33 -0.56 -22.44
C LYS A 114 -21.91 -0.01 -22.38
N PHE A 115 -21.53 0.79 -21.39
CA PHE A 115 -20.17 1.26 -21.27
C PHE A 115 -19.29 0.36 -20.37
N PRO A 116 -17.96 0.40 -20.56
CA PRO A 116 -17.01 -0.46 -19.86
C PRO A 116 -16.86 -0.13 -18.39
N TYR A 117 -16.38 -1.12 -17.60
CA TYR A 117 -15.88 -0.88 -16.25
C TYR A 117 -14.56 -1.59 -16.00
N VAL A 118 -13.74 -0.93 -15.18
CA VAL A 118 -12.43 -1.38 -14.73
C VAL A 118 -12.52 -1.70 -13.24
N VAL A 119 -11.91 -2.79 -12.79
CA VAL A 119 -11.92 -3.19 -11.37
C VAL A 119 -10.51 -3.24 -10.83
N TYR A 120 -10.31 -2.60 -9.66
CA TYR A 120 -9.05 -2.67 -8.93
C TYR A 120 -9.08 -3.77 -7.88
N VAL A 121 -7.99 -4.52 -7.77
CA VAL A 121 -7.85 -5.65 -6.84
C VAL A 121 -6.54 -5.56 -6.07
N TYR A 122 -6.58 -5.94 -4.78
CA TYR A 122 -5.47 -5.78 -3.84
C TYR A 122 -5.01 -7.09 -3.22
N GLY A 123 -5.66 -8.21 -3.60
CA GLY A 123 -5.33 -9.55 -3.15
C GLY A 123 -6.11 -10.02 -1.92
N SER A 124 -6.53 -9.11 -1.05
CA SER A 124 -7.30 -9.49 0.14
C SER A 124 -8.65 -10.15 -0.16
N GLU A 125 -9.16 -9.97 -1.35
CA GLU A 125 -10.47 -10.47 -1.81
C GLU A 125 -10.50 -11.98 -1.96
N THR A 126 -9.42 -12.58 -2.46
CA THR A 126 -9.35 -14.03 -2.73
C THR A 126 -9.39 -14.85 -1.44
N TYR A 127 -8.68 -14.43 -0.40
CA TYR A 127 -8.63 -15.19 0.85
C TYR A 127 -9.71 -14.80 1.85
N ARG A 128 -10.10 -13.51 1.92
CA ARG A 128 -11.19 -13.07 2.82
C ARG A 128 -12.52 -13.76 2.49
N PHE A 129 -12.75 -14.02 1.22
CA PHE A 129 -14.02 -14.54 0.71
C PHE A 129 -13.90 -15.92 0.07
N GLY A 130 -12.68 -16.46 -0.10
CA GLY A 130 -12.43 -17.74 -0.75
C GLY A 130 -13.13 -18.94 -0.06
N ASN A 131 -13.31 -18.88 1.26
CA ASN A 131 -14.04 -19.89 2.01
C ASN A 131 -15.59 -19.76 1.92
N ASN A 132 -16.10 -18.64 1.39
CA ASN A 132 -17.52 -18.44 1.17
C ASN A 132 -17.83 -18.65 -0.32
N HIS A 133 -18.36 -19.82 -0.64
CA HIS A 133 -18.63 -20.23 -2.02
C HIS A 133 -19.50 -19.24 -2.82
N LEU A 134 -20.49 -18.63 -2.20
CA LEU A 134 -21.37 -17.65 -2.86
C LEU A 134 -20.62 -16.35 -3.15
N LEU A 135 -19.86 -15.83 -2.19
CA LEU A 135 -19.06 -14.61 -2.38
C LEU A 135 -17.92 -14.82 -3.37
N SER A 136 -17.27 -15.99 -3.33
CA SER A 136 -16.24 -16.39 -4.28
C SER A 136 -16.79 -16.42 -5.71
N LYS A 137 -17.96 -17.03 -5.93
CA LYS A 137 -18.65 -17.02 -7.22
C LYS A 137 -19.04 -15.61 -7.68
N ALA A 138 -19.52 -14.76 -6.76
CA ALA A 138 -19.87 -13.38 -7.08
C ALA A 138 -18.64 -12.57 -7.49
N ILE A 139 -17.51 -12.68 -6.74
CA ILE A 139 -16.23 -12.04 -7.09
C ILE A 139 -15.81 -12.46 -8.50
N LYS A 140 -15.76 -13.77 -8.76
CA LYS A 140 -15.39 -14.32 -10.06
C LYS A 140 -16.31 -13.81 -11.17
N PHE A 141 -17.61 -13.76 -10.93
CA PHE A 141 -18.59 -13.26 -11.89
C PHE A 141 -18.34 -11.80 -12.27
N PHE A 142 -18.14 -10.89 -11.27
CA PHE A 142 -17.91 -9.48 -11.56
C PHE A 142 -16.57 -9.25 -12.26
N LEU A 143 -15.52 -9.99 -11.89
CA LEU A 143 -14.21 -9.90 -12.53
C LEU A 143 -14.23 -10.41 -13.97
N LEU A 144 -14.87 -11.54 -14.24
CA LEU A 144 -15.02 -12.08 -15.61
C LEU A 144 -15.80 -11.14 -16.54
N ASN A 145 -16.74 -10.36 -16.00
CA ASN A 145 -17.52 -9.38 -16.78
C ASN A 145 -16.83 -8.01 -16.90
N ALA A 146 -15.79 -7.73 -16.10
CA ALA A 146 -15.01 -6.49 -16.19
C ALA A 146 -14.29 -6.40 -17.55
N ASN A 147 -14.10 -5.21 -18.05
CA ASN A 147 -13.33 -4.97 -19.27
C ASN A 147 -11.83 -5.10 -18.98
N LYS A 148 -11.37 -4.57 -17.86
CA LYS A 148 -10.00 -4.70 -17.38
C LYS A 148 -9.99 -4.86 -15.87
N ILE A 149 -8.98 -5.56 -15.36
CA ILE A 149 -8.70 -5.75 -13.92
C ILE A 149 -7.31 -5.21 -13.66
N ILE A 150 -7.20 -4.34 -12.65
CA ILE A 150 -5.95 -3.69 -12.28
C ILE A 150 -5.51 -4.20 -10.91
N PRO A 151 -4.62 -5.20 -10.85
CA PRO A 151 -3.96 -5.61 -9.62
C PRO A 151 -2.83 -4.64 -9.27
N ASN A 152 -2.59 -4.47 -7.97
CA ASN A 152 -1.55 -3.61 -7.43
C ASN A 152 -0.13 -4.23 -7.46
N SER A 153 0.01 -5.50 -7.89
CA SER A 153 1.29 -6.20 -8.04
C SER A 153 1.14 -7.43 -8.94
N HIS A 154 2.27 -7.95 -9.44
CA HIS A 154 2.31 -9.24 -10.15
C HIS A 154 1.87 -10.39 -9.23
N PHE A 155 2.30 -10.36 -7.97
CA PHE A 155 1.84 -11.34 -6.99
C PHE A 155 0.30 -11.36 -6.86
N THR A 156 -0.33 -10.19 -6.77
CA THR A 156 -1.80 -10.08 -6.73
C THR A 156 -2.42 -10.59 -8.04
N LYS A 157 -1.83 -10.30 -9.20
CA LYS A 157 -2.27 -10.83 -10.50
C LYS A 157 -2.28 -12.36 -10.47
N ASP A 158 -1.17 -12.98 -10.05
CA ASP A 158 -1.00 -14.44 -10.05
C ASP A 158 -1.99 -15.14 -9.11
N GLU A 159 -2.29 -14.53 -7.95
CA GLU A 159 -3.34 -14.99 -7.04
C GLU A 159 -4.72 -15.05 -7.73
N PHE A 160 -5.05 -14.03 -8.53
CA PHE A 160 -6.33 -14.02 -9.26
C PHE A 160 -6.34 -14.93 -10.50
N ILE A 161 -5.20 -15.15 -11.15
CA ILE A 161 -5.07 -16.18 -12.20
C ILE A 161 -5.33 -17.55 -11.57
N SER A 162 -4.72 -17.85 -10.42
CA SER A 162 -4.93 -19.08 -9.66
C SER A 162 -6.39 -19.22 -9.19
N PHE A 163 -7.06 -18.10 -8.94
CA PHE A 163 -8.49 -18.07 -8.65
C PHE A 163 -9.37 -18.36 -9.88
N GLY A 164 -8.77 -18.43 -11.08
CA GLY A 164 -9.41 -18.78 -12.35
C GLY A 164 -9.96 -17.60 -13.15
N ILE A 165 -9.28 -16.46 -13.07
CA ILE A 165 -9.52 -15.31 -13.95
C ILE A 165 -8.49 -15.35 -15.09
N PRO A 166 -8.90 -15.19 -16.37
CA PRO A 166 -7.99 -15.22 -17.52
C PRO A 166 -6.94 -14.11 -17.47
N GLU A 167 -5.70 -14.42 -17.87
CA GLU A 167 -4.56 -13.51 -17.78
C GLU A 167 -4.72 -12.24 -18.62
N GLU A 168 -5.33 -12.33 -19.78
CA GLU A 168 -5.56 -11.21 -20.71
C GLU A 168 -6.44 -10.08 -20.14
N LYS A 169 -7.15 -10.35 -19.04
CA LYS A 169 -7.97 -9.35 -18.35
C LYS A 169 -7.15 -8.42 -17.48
N PHE A 170 -5.92 -8.79 -17.13
CA PHE A 170 -5.12 -8.03 -16.19
C PHE A 170 -4.21 -7.00 -16.87
N GLU A 171 -4.06 -5.88 -16.18
CA GLU A 171 -3.00 -4.89 -16.39
C GLU A 171 -2.44 -4.51 -15.03
N VAL A 172 -1.19 -4.87 -14.77
CA VAL A 172 -0.56 -4.57 -13.47
C VAL A 172 -0.20 -3.10 -13.40
N ILE A 173 -0.84 -2.37 -12.49
CA ILE A 173 -0.52 -0.97 -12.21
C ILE A 173 -0.25 -0.85 -10.71
N THR A 174 1.02 -0.80 -10.38
CA THR A 174 1.51 -0.74 -9.00
C THR A 174 1.20 0.59 -8.35
N PRO A 175 1.21 0.68 -7.02
CA PRO A 175 1.31 1.95 -6.33
C PRO A 175 2.59 2.70 -6.69
N GLY A 176 2.55 4.01 -6.50
CA GLY A 176 3.67 4.91 -6.64
C GLY A 176 4.09 5.54 -5.32
N VAL A 177 4.97 6.52 -5.42
CA VAL A 177 5.40 7.36 -4.31
C VAL A 177 5.59 8.81 -4.79
N ASP A 178 5.33 9.78 -3.92
CA ASP A 178 5.61 11.19 -4.17
C ASP A 178 7.11 11.45 -3.96
N THR A 179 7.87 11.51 -5.06
CA THR A 179 9.33 11.71 -5.05
C THR A 179 9.76 13.15 -4.78
N LEU A 180 8.82 14.09 -4.72
CA LEU A 180 9.07 15.47 -4.26
C LEU A 180 9.01 15.56 -2.75
N ARG A 181 8.06 14.86 -2.15
CA ARG A 181 7.86 14.75 -0.69
C ARG A 181 8.90 13.82 -0.04
N PHE A 182 9.03 12.61 -0.55
CA PHE A 182 10.04 11.64 -0.12
C PHE A 182 11.31 11.83 -0.94
N ARG A 183 12.30 12.49 -0.35
CA ARG A 183 13.57 12.80 -0.99
C ARG A 183 14.71 12.79 0.02
N PRO A 184 15.96 12.59 -0.42
CA PRO A 184 17.11 12.67 0.47
C PRO A 184 17.19 14.04 1.14
N ALA A 185 17.40 14.03 2.45
CA ALA A 185 17.63 15.20 3.28
C ALA A 185 18.60 14.89 4.42
N GLN A 186 19.09 15.92 5.10
CA GLN A 186 19.91 15.75 6.29
C GLN A 186 19.10 15.08 7.42
N LYS A 187 19.78 14.31 8.25
CA LYS A 187 19.15 13.71 9.43
C LYS A 187 18.62 14.82 10.35
N PRO A 188 17.35 14.77 10.77
CA PRO A 188 16.73 15.82 11.58
C PRO A 188 17.30 15.82 13.00
N THR A 189 17.93 16.94 13.40
CA THR A 189 18.63 17.08 14.69
C THR A 189 17.69 16.96 15.88
N ASP A 190 16.50 17.52 15.79
CA ASP A 190 15.47 17.42 16.84
C ASP A 190 15.01 15.97 17.10
N LEU A 191 14.93 15.12 16.05
CA LEU A 191 14.63 13.69 16.23
C LEU A 191 15.83 12.93 16.77
N ILE A 192 17.07 13.33 16.41
CA ILE A 192 18.30 12.77 17.01
C ILE A 192 18.31 13.04 18.51
N GLU A 193 18.03 14.27 18.93
CA GLU A 193 17.94 14.66 20.34
C GLU A 193 16.78 13.93 21.05
N LYS A 194 15.59 13.96 20.46
CA LYS A 194 14.38 13.35 21.02
C LYS A 194 14.59 11.88 21.37
N TYR A 195 15.23 11.13 20.48
CA TYR A 195 15.43 9.69 20.63
C TYR A 195 16.84 9.31 21.07
N LYS A 196 17.70 10.29 21.42
CA LYS A 196 19.09 10.09 21.88
C LYS A 196 19.94 9.25 20.92
N LEU A 197 19.92 9.62 19.63
CA LEU A 197 20.51 8.85 18.54
C LEU A 197 21.92 9.33 18.13
N HIS A 198 22.59 10.17 18.91
CA HIS A 198 23.98 10.58 18.64
C HIS A 198 24.91 9.36 18.56
N GLY A 199 25.60 9.22 17.43
CA GLY A 199 26.52 8.09 17.19
C GLY A 199 25.83 6.73 17.03
N LYS A 200 24.50 6.67 16.96
CA LYS A 200 23.75 5.45 16.76
C LYS A 200 23.59 5.11 15.28
N PHE A 201 23.57 3.82 14.98
CA PHE A 201 23.19 3.27 13.69
C PHE A 201 21.71 2.86 13.74
N VAL A 202 20.89 3.45 12.87
CA VAL A 202 19.44 3.42 13.00
C VAL A 202 18.82 2.52 11.94
N LEU A 203 18.14 1.45 12.39
CA LEU A 203 17.18 0.70 11.57
C LEU A 203 15.82 1.33 11.75
N LEU A 204 14.99 1.29 10.69
CA LEU A 204 13.62 1.80 10.71
C LEU A 204 12.65 0.81 10.06
N THR A 205 11.52 0.60 10.70
CA THR A 205 10.32 0.06 10.06
C THR A 205 9.15 1.04 10.22
N VAL A 206 8.42 1.28 9.13
CA VAL A 206 7.15 2.02 9.13
C VAL A 206 6.06 1.04 8.72
N ALA A 207 5.29 0.54 9.68
CA ALA A 207 4.22 -0.43 9.41
C ALA A 207 3.28 -0.57 10.60
N ARG A 208 2.07 -1.13 10.37
CA ARG A 208 1.24 -1.61 11.47
C ARG A 208 1.98 -2.72 12.25
N LEU A 209 1.81 -2.76 13.55
CA LEU A 209 2.38 -3.82 14.39
C LEU A 209 1.52 -5.08 14.29
N ASP A 210 1.61 -5.74 13.15
CA ASP A 210 1.00 -7.03 12.83
C ASP A 210 2.11 -8.09 12.66
N GLU A 211 1.84 -9.34 13.02
CA GLU A 211 2.80 -10.46 12.96
C GLU A 211 3.48 -10.58 11.59
N ARG A 212 2.71 -10.43 10.51
CA ARG A 212 3.20 -10.56 9.13
C ARG A 212 4.25 -9.51 8.73
N LYS A 213 4.43 -8.45 9.52
CA LYS A 213 5.41 -7.38 9.26
C LYS A 213 6.82 -7.70 9.78
N GLY A 214 6.97 -8.76 10.59
CA GLY A 214 8.25 -9.30 11.00
C GLY A 214 9.05 -8.44 11.97
N HIS A 215 8.40 -7.54 12.74
CA HIS A 215 9.07 -6.73 13.76
C HIS A 215 9.83 -7.57 14.80
N ASP A 216 9.28 -8.72 15.16
CA ASP A 216 9.90 -9.67 16.09
C ASP A 216 11.22 -10.22 15.56
N GLN A 217 11.30 -10.54 14.28
CA GLN A 217 12.54 -11.03 13.65
C GLN A 217 13.65 -9.96 13.65
N VAL A 218 13.27 -8.67 13.50
CA VAL A 218 14.24 -7.58 13.61
C VAL A 218 14.71 -7.42 15.07
N ILE A 219 13.82 -7.54 16.06
CA ILE A 219 14.17 -7.47 17.49
C ILE A 219 15.13 -8.62 17.86
N GLU A 220 14.87 -9.84 17.40
CA GLU A 220 15.73 -11.01 17.60
C GLU A 220 17.11 -10.81 16.94
N ALA A 221 17.17 -10.30 15.73
CA ALA A 221 18.42 -9.98 15.05
C ALA A 221 19.25 -8.94 15.81
N ILE A 222 18.59 -7.91 16.38
CA ILE A 222 19.29 -6.91 17.23
C ILE A 222 19.86 -7.57 18.48
N ALA A 223 19.14 -8.46 19.14
CA ALA A 223 19.63 -9.17 20.31
C ALA A 223 20.90 -9.97 20.00
N ASN A 224 20.97 -10.60 18.84
CA ASN A 224 22.13 -11.37 18.41
C ASN A 224 23.31 -10.47 17.97
N LEU A 225 23.01 -9.30 17.40
CA LEU A 225 24.03 -8.40 16.85
C LEU A 225 24.55 -7.34 17.85
N LYS A 226 23.87 -7.08 18.97
CA LYS A 226 24.18 -5.97 19.89
C LYS A 226 25.58 -6.02 20.48
N LEU A 227 26.15 -7.20 20.76
CA LEU A 227 27.53 -7.31 21.28
C LEU A 227 28.55 -6.90 20.23
N ARG A 228 28.27 -7.15 18.95
CA ARG A 228 29.14 -6.76 17.83
C ARG A 228 28.92 -5.31 17.40
N PHE A 229 27.68 -4.82 17.51
CA PHE A 229 27.27 -3.47 17.11
C PHE A 229 26.49 -2.76 18.24
N PRO A 230 27.16 -2.31 19.30
CA PRO A 230 26.50 -1.76 20.50
C PRO A 230 25.82 -0.41 20.27
N ASN A 231 26.06 0.21 19.12
CA ASN A 231 25.40 1.43 18.69
C ASN A 231 24.16 1.21 17.80
N LEU A 232 23.78 -0.04 17.55
CA LEU A 232 22.60 -0.38 16.74
C LEU A 232 21.31 -0.08 17.50
N VAL A 233 20.37 0.60 16.85
CA VAL A 233 19.03 0.95 17.39
C VAL A 233 17.97 0.70 16.34
N TYR A 234 16.81 0.24 16.76
CA TYR A 234 15.65 -0.01 15.89
C TYR A 234 14.48 0.90 16.26
N LEU A 235 14.08 1.76 15.33
CA LEU A 235 12.90 2.59 15.42
C LEU A 235 11.70 1.88 14.75
N ILE A 236 10.61 1.79 15.50
CA ILE A 236 9.35 1.21 15.05
C ILE A 236 8.30 2.32 14.98
N VAL A 237 7.89 2.69 13.76
CA VAL A 237 6.83 3.67 13.50
C VAL A 237 5.56 2.93 13.14
N GLY A 238 4.50 3.17 13.90
CA GLY A 238 3.18 2.57 13.73
C GLY A 238 2.56 2.11 15.04
N LYS A 239 1.34 1.60 14.94
CA LYS A 239 0.58 0.97 16.04
C LYS A 239 -0.01 -0.34 15.57
N GLY A 240 -0.37 -1.22 16.49
CA GLY A 240 -1.04 -2.47 16.15
C GLY A 240 -1.19 -3.43 17.33
N ARG A 241 -1.87 -4.54 17.06
CA ARG A 241 -2.24 -5.53 18.07
C ARG A 241 -1.05 -6.27 18.69
N GLU A 242 0.11 -6.27 18.03
CA GLU A 242 1.31 -6.97 18.51
C GLU A 242 2.19 -6.09 19.41
N GLU A 243 1.83 -4.82 19.66
CA GLU A 243 2.66 -3.85 20.38
C GLU A 243 3.13 -4.38 21.75
N GLN A 244 2.21 -4.86 22.57
CA GLN A 244 2.56 -5.40 23.90
C GLN A 244 3.46 -6.64 23.81
N ARG A 245 3.20 -7.54 22.83
CA ARG A 245 4.04 -8.72 22.61
C ARG A 245 5.47 -8.34 22.22
N LEU A 246 5.61 -7.35 21.35
CA LEU A 246 6.93 -6.88 20.90
C LEU A 246 7.70 -6.20 22.03
N HIS A 247 7.04 -5.41 22.90
CA HIS A 247 7.65 -4.88 24.11
C HIS A 247 8.15 -6.00 25.05
N ASN A 248 7.33 -7.00 25.33
CA ASN A 248 7.70 -8.13 26.16
C ASN A 248 8.86 -8.94 25.56
N LEU A 249 8.90 -9.09 24.25
CA LEU A 249 10.00 -9.74 23.53
C LEU A 249 11.32 -8.96 23.71
N ALA A 250 11.29 -7.63 23.54
CA ALA A 250 12.48 -6.80 23.74
C ALA A 250 13.03 -6.89 25.19
N ILE A 251 12.12 -6.96 26.19
CA ILE A 251 12.50 -7.15 27.59
C ILE A 251 13.15 -8.52 27.79
N SER A 252 12.50 -9.60 27.32
CA SER A 252 12.98 -10.97 27.52
C SER A 252 14.34 -11.23 26.87
N LEU A 253 14.63 -10.54 25.76
CA LEU A 253 15.92 -10.61 25.05
C LEU A 253 16.96 -9.60 25.57
N GLY A 254 16.62 -8.76 26.55
CA GLY A 254 17.51 -7.77 27.12
C GLY A 254 17.92 -6.65 26.17
N VAL A 255 17.06 -6.27 25.20
CA VAL A 255 17.31 -5.24 24.18
C VAL A 255 16.34 -4.06 24.24
N SER A 256 15.67 -3.85 25.36
CA SER A 256 14.67 -2.78 25.50
C SER A 256 15.24 -1.37 25.27
N GLN A 257 16.55 -1.15 25.48
CA GLN A 257 17.21 0.14 25.26
C GLN A 257 17.52 0.39 23.78
N GLU A 258 17.62 -0.65 22.99
CA GLU A 258 17.91 -0.61 21.55
C GLU A 258 16.64 -0.53 20.70
N ILE A 259 15.44 -0.75 21.28
CA ILE A 259 14.16 -0.75 20.57
C ILE A 259 13.34 0.48 20.96
N ILE A 260 13.00 1.31 20.00
CA ILE A 260 12.25 2.56 20.23
C ILE A 260 10.92 2.48 19.48
N PHE A 261 9.81 2.39 20.22
CA PHE A 261 8.47 2.47 19.68
C PHE A 261 8.06 3.94 19.53
N CYS A 262 7.98 4.42 18.31
CA CYS A 262 7.65 5.83 18.00
C CYS A 262 6.14 6.11 18.00
N GLY A 263 5.30 5.06 18.00
CA GLY A 263 3.86 5.19 17.83
C GLY A 263 3.46 5.61 16.42
N TYR A 264 2.23 6.14 16.29
CA TYR A 264 1.75 6.70 15.02
C TYR A 264 2.42 8.05 14.73
N ILE A 265 2.90 8.20 13.51
CA ILE A 265 3.48 9.45 13.00
C ILE A 265 2.62 9.93 11.84
N ASN A 266 2.33 11.22 11.81
CA ASN A 266 1.57 11.84 10.72
C ASN A 266 2.33 11.73 9.40
N ASP A 267 1.61 11.60 8.32
CA ASP A 267 2.16 11.45 6.99
C ASP A 267 3.15 12.57 6.61
N THR A 268 2.86 13.81 7.03
CA THR A 268 3.73 14.98 6.79
C THR A 268 5.12 14.85 7.43
N ASP A 269 5.24 14.12 8.54
CA ASP A 269 6.48 13.92 9.27
C ASP A 269 7.24 12.64 8.84
N LEU A 270 6.58 11.70 8.14
CA LEU A 270 7.21 10.44 7.73
C LEU A 270 8.52 10.62 6.96
N PRO A 271 8.68 11.56 6.01
CA PRO A 271 9.95 11.76 5.30
C PRO A 271 11.13 12.04 6.25
N ARG A 272 10.88 12.66 7.38
CA ARG A 272 11.91 12.95 8.41
C ARG A 272 12.39 11.67 9.07
N TYR A 273 11.50 10.70 9.34
CA TYR A 273 11.86 9.40 9.92
C TYR A 273 12.64 8.55 8.92
N TYR A 274 12.26 8.55 7.65
CA TYR A 274 13.04 7.88 6.61
C TYR A 274 14.44 8.51 6.49
N ASN A 275 14.57 9.83 6.53
CA ASN A 275 15.87 10.49 6.48
C ASN A 275 16.71 10.27 7.74
N LEU A 276 16.10 9.96 8.89
CA LEU A 276 16.78 9.66 10.15
C LEU A 276 17.50 8.31 10.12
N CYS A 277 16.95 7.31 9.44
CA CYS A 277 17.50 5.95 9.45
C CYS A 277 18.72 5.79 8.53
N ASP A 278 19.47 4.72 8.77
CA ASP A 278 20.60 4.25 7.96
C ASP A 278 20.17 3.10 7.04
N ILE A 279 19.24 2.25 7.50
CA ILE A 279 18.63 1.15 6.74
C ILE A 279 17.15 1.11 7.07
N PHE A 280 16.32 0.93 6.04
CA PHE A 280 14.91 0.57 6.19
C PHE A 280 14.74 -0.94 6.11
N ILE A 281 14.00 -1.53 7.04
CA ILE A 281 13.81 -2.98 7.11
C ILE A 281 12.33 -3.34 7.33
N LEU A 282 11.79 -4.25 6.50
CA LEU A 282 10.42 -4.73 6.60
C LEU A 282 10.36 -6.21 6.22
N LEU A 283 10.45 -7.10 7.22
CA LEU A 283 10.55 -8.55 7.03
C LEU A 283 9.19 -9.21 6.87
N ASN A 284 8.51 -8.88 5.78
CA ASN A 284 7.20 -9.45 5.46
C ASN A 284 7.29 -10.98 5.38
N ARG A 285 6.33 -11.65 6.03
CA ARG A 285 6.23 -13.10 6.05
C ARG A 285 4.78 -13.56 6.09
N GLN A 286 4.55 -14.83 5.86
CA GLN A 286 3.25 -15.44 6.13
C GLN A 286 3.00 -15.47 7.65
N SER A 287 1.79 -15.07 8.07
CA SER A 287 1.42 -15.16 9.49
C SER A 287 1.25 -16.62 9.93
N THR A 288 1.86 -17.00 11.04
CA THR A 288 1.72 -18.36 11.63
C THR A 288 0.36 -18.54 12.31
N LYS A 289 -0.29 -17.47 12.75
CA LYS A 289 -1.67 -17.47 13.30
C LYS A 289 -2.74 -17.71 12.22
N ALA A 290 -2.35 -18.07 11.03
CA ALA A 290 -3.15 -18.19 9.83
C ALA A 290 -4.16 -19.33 9.79
N THR A 291 -4.53 -19.94 10.90
CA THR A 291 -5.68 -20.87 10.95
C THR A 291 -7.01 -20.19 10.68
N ARG A 292 -7.08 -18.84 10.72
CA ARG A 292 -8.29 -18.06 10.37
C ARG A 292 -8.20 -17.20 9.10
N LEU A 293 -7.00 -16.87 8.64
CA LEU A 293 -6.80 -15.98 7.49
C LEU A 293 -5.61 -16.49 6.63
N LYS A 294 -5.74 -17.67 6.00
CA LYS A 294 -4.83 -18.03 4.89
C LYS A 294 -4.86 -16.87 3.89
N GLY A 295 -3.70 -16.22 3.63
CA GLY A 295 -3.59 -15.21 2.59
C GLY A 295 -3.52 -13.74 3.06
N ASP A 296 -3.25 -13.44 4.34
CA ASP A 296 -2.91 -12.08 4.77
C ASP A 296 -1.45 -11.79 4.37
N TYR A 297 -1.26 -11.20 3.20
CA TYR A 297 0.05 -10.86 2.63
C TYR A 297 0.20 -9.36 2.39
N GLU A 298 1.43 -8.93 2.12
CA GLU A 298 1.71 -7.57 1.67
C GLU A 298 1.33 -7.45 0.19
N GLY A 299 0.38 -6.55 -0.11
CA GLY A 299 -0.07 -6.36 -1.48
C GLY A 299 0.99 -5.75 -2.39
N PHE A 300 1.83 -4.85 -1.84
CA PHE A 300 2.90 -4.20 -2.61
C PHE A 300 4.04 -3.68 -1.71
N GLY A 301 3.74 -2.91 -0.64
CA GLY A 301 4.75 -2.34 0.26
C GLY A 301 5.22 -0.93 -0.13
N ILE A 302 4.30 0.04 -0.26
CA ILE A 302 4.59 1.45 -0.61
C ILE A 302 5.73 2.04 0.24
N VAL A 303 5.79 1.69 1.52
CA VAL A 303 6.82 2.16 2.48
C VAL A 303 8.26 1.84 2.05
N LEU A 304 8.46 0.79 1.22
CA LEU A 304 9.76 0.45 0.63
C LEU A 304 10.16 1.48 -0.43
N LEU A 305 9.19 1.94 -1.23
CA LEU A 305 9.42 3.02 -2.20
C LEU A 305 9.70 4.34 -1.50
N GLU A 306 9.01 4.64 -0.40
CA GLU A 306 9.22 5.85 0.40
C GLU A 306 10.64 5.90 0.98
N ALA A 307 11.12 4.77 1.51
CA ALA A 307 12.49 4.64 2.00
C ALA A 307 13.53 4.79 0.87
N ALA A 308 13.31 4.11 -0.25
CA ALA A 308 14.19 4.19 -1.42
C ALA A 308 14.19 5.60 -2.02
N ALA A 309 13.05 6.30 -2.07
CA ALA A 309 12.94 7.70 -2.48
C ALA A 309 13.75 8.64 -1.57
N CYS A 310 13.93 8.28 -0.30
CA CYS A 310 14.85 8.96 0.64
C CYS A 310 16.32 8.47 0.52
N SER A 311 16.66 7.70 -0.54
CA SER A 311 18.00 7.12 -0.76
C SER A 311 18.46 6.18 0.36
N LYS A 312 17.52 5.45 0.98
CA LYS A 312 17.86 4.46 2.01
C LYS A 312 17.89 3.06 1.41
N PRO A 313 18.94 2.26 1.72
CA PRO A 313 18.91 0.85 1.36
C PRO A 313 17.75 0.16 2.09
N VAL A 314 17.03 -0.71 1.39
CA VAL A 314 15.90 -1.44 1.94
C VAL A 314 16.23 -2.92 2.08
N ILE A 315 15.76 -3.53 3.19
CA ILE A 315 15.72 -4.98 3.38
C ILE A 315 14.26 -5.37 3.49
N ALA A 316 13.80 -6.28 2.66
CA ALA A 316 12.41 -6.71 2.61
C ALA A 316 12.30 -8.24 2.68
N GLY A 317 11.27 -8.74 3.36
CA GLY A 317 10.93 -10.16 3.35
C GLY A 317 10.33 -10.57 2.00
N ASN A 318 10.54 -11.82 1.59
CA ASN A 318 10.19 -12.34 0.26
C ASN A 318 8.71 -12.73 0.08
N TYR A 319 7.79 -12.27 0.95
CA TYR A 319 6.39 -12.69 0.94
C TYR A 319 5.44 -11.58 0.48
N GLY A 320 4.63 -11.87 -0.53
CA GLY A 320 3.66 -10.93 -1.13
C GLY A 320 4.22 -10.15 -2.32
N GLY A 321 3.64 -8.98 -2.62
CA GLY A 321 3.97 -8.14 -3.78
C GLY A 321 5.27 -7.33 -3.67
N ILE A 322 6.15 -7.68 -2.75
CA ILE A 322 7.41 -6.96 -2.48
C ILE A 322 8.36 -6.97 -3.69
N GLN A 323 8.34 -8.05 -4.48
CA GLN A 323 9.22 -8.20 -5.64
C GLN A 323 9.00 -7.12 -6.71
N ASP A 324 7.83 -6.48 -6.71
CA ASP A 324 7.56 -5.37 -7.62
C ASP A 324 8.11 -4.04 -7.09
N ALA A 325 8.28 -3.90 -5.76
CA ALA A 325 8.75 -2.68 -5.13
C ALA A 325 10.27 -2.60 -4.98
N VAL A 326 10.98 -3.75 -5.03
CA VAL A 326 12.43 -3.83 -4.79
C VAL A 326 13.10 -4.64 -5.90
N GLU A 327 14.06 -4.04 -6.58
CA GLU A 327 14.97 -4.76 -7.48
C GLU A 327 16.10 -5.38 -6.66
N ASN A 328 16.00 -6.71 -6.44
CA ASN A 328 16.89 -7.44 -5.53
C ASN A 328 18.38 -7.27 -5.87
N HIS A 329 19.20 -7.02 -4.85
CA HIS A 329 20.65 -6.71 -4.91
C HIS A 329 21.00 -5.39 -5.62
N LYS A 330 20.03 -4.60 -6.07
CA LYS A 330 20.28 -3.30 -6.73
C LYS A 330 19.64 -2.13 -5.96
N SER A 331 18.31 -2.13 -5.78
CA SER A 331 17.61 -1.11 -5.00
C SER A 331 17.43 -1.50 -3.52
N GLY A 332 17.70 -2.78 -3.20
CA GLY A 332 17.56 -3.34 -1.87
C GLY A 332 17.86 -4.83 -1.84
N PHE A 333 17.51 -5.48 -0.74
CA PHE A 333 17.64 -6.92 -0.55
C PHE A 333 16.28 -7.54 -0.26
N ILE A 334 15.93 -8.58 -1.02
CA ILE A 334 14.77 -9.43 -0.75
C ILE A 334 15.31 -10.72 -0.13
N ILE A 335 14.91 -11.01 1.10
CA ILE A 335 15.41 -12.12 1.89
C ILE A 335 14.26 -12.95 2.49
N ASP A 336 14.54 -14.15 2.94
CA ASP A 336 13.60 -14.88 3.78
C ASP A 336 13.46 -14.18 5.15
N GLY A 337 12.34 -13.48 5.36
CA GLY A 337 12.04 -12.76 6.60
C GLY A 337 11.86 -13.66 7.83
N THR A 338 11.99 -14.98 7.68
CA THR A 338 11.93 -15.97 8.77
C THR A 338 13.29 -16.66 9.03
N ASN A 339 14.30 -16.36 8.22
CA ASN A 339 15.63 -16.96 8.33
C ASN A 339 16.58 -16.02 9.11
N PRO A 340 16.87 -16.29 10.41
CA PRO A 340 17.69 -15.38 11.23
C PRO A 340 19.12 -15.26 10.69
N VAL A 341 19.70 -16.30 10.12
CA VAL A 341 21.06 -16.30 9.56
C VAL A 341 21.14 -15.32 8.37
N GLU A 342 20.17 -15.35 7.49
CA GLU A 342 20.11 -14.47 6.33
C GLU A 342 19.87 -13.01 6.74
N ILE A 343 18.99 -12.77 7.73
CA ILE A 343 18.72 -11.46 8.29
C ILE A 343 19.98 -10.84 8.89
N GLU A 344 20.66 -11.59 9.77
CA GLU A 344 21.87 -11.12 10.45
C GLU A 344 23.03 -10.89 9.48
N ARG A 345 23.21 -11.76 8.48
CA ARG A 345 24.23 -11.59 7.44
C ARG A 345 23.97 -10.32 6.65
N THR A 346 22.75 -10.13 6.14
CA THR A 346 22.39 -8.96 5.31
C THR A 346 22.53 -7.66 6.09
N LEU A 347 22.08 -7.63 7.36
CA LEU A 347 22.29 -6.50 8.26
C LEU A 347 23.78 -6.22 8.48
N THR A 348 24.58 -7.26 8.79
CA THR A 348 26.02 -7.13 9.01
C THR A 348 26.71 -6.53 7.78
N ASP A 349 26.46 -7.07 6.59
CA ASP A 349 27.07 -6.61 5.34
C ASP A 349 26.76 -5.12 5.09
N LEU A 350 25.55 -4.70 5.34
CA LEU A 350 25.16 -3.29 5.21
C LEU A 350 25.72 -2.41 6.33
N ILE A 351 25.83 -2.90 7.57
CA ILE A 351 26.38 -2.11 8.69
C ILE A 351 27.87 -1.82 8.48
N ILE A 352 28.65 -2.82 8.06
CA ILE A 352 30.12 -2.67 7.92
C ILE A 352 30.56 -2.04 6.60
N ASN A 353 29.66 -1.94 5.60
CA ASN A 353 30.02 -1.43 4.27
C ASN A 353 29.23 -0.15 3.89
N PRO A 354 29.73 1.04 4.24
CA PRO A 354 29.10 2.32 3.89
C PRO A 354 28.95 2.54 2.39
N GLN A 355 29.93 2.08 1.59
CA GLN A 355 29.90 2.20 0.13
C GLN A 355 28.75 1.40 -0.48
N LEU A 356 28.53 0.19 0.02
CA LEU A 356 27.40 -0.64 -0.39
C LEU A 356 26.06 0.04 -0.06
N ARG A 357 25.92 0.56 1.18
CA ARG A 357 24.71 1.31 1.57
C ARG A 357 24.44 2.48 0.64
N LYS A 358 25.48 3.27 0.35
CA LYS A 358 25.38 4.41 -0.55
C LYS A 358 24.96 3.98 -1.96
N LYS A 359 25.65 2.99 -2.53
CA LYS A 359 25.33 2.45 -3.87
C LYS A 359 23.89 1.97 -3.99
N ILE A 360 23.43 1.16 -3.03
CA ILE A 360 22.05 0.61 -3.01
C ILE A 360 21.02 1.73 -2.85
N GLY A 361 21.26 2.69 -1.93
CA GLY A 361 20.36 3.81 -1.72
C GLY A 361 20.25 4.75 -2.93
N GLU A 362 21.38 5.06 -3.59
CA GLU A 362 21.39 5.89 -4.79
C GLU A 362 20.70 5.20 -5.97
N TYR A 363 20.94 3.92 -6.17
CA TYR A 363 20.24 3.14 -7.19
C TYR A 363 18.73 3.07 -6.88
N GLY A 364 18.35 2.81 -5.63
CA GLY A 364 16.94 2.78 -5.20
C GLY A 364 16.22 4.09 -5.48
N LEU A 365 16.85 5.23 -5.20
CA LEU A 365 16.30 6.54 -5.53
C LEU A 365 16.06 6.72 -7.04
N GLN A 366 17.02 6.33 -7.86
CA GLN A 366 16.87 6.41 -9.33
C GLN A 366 15.78 5.48 -9.83
N TRP A 367 15.75 4.24 -9.34
CA TRP A 367 14.72 3.24 -9.64
C TRP A 367 13.32 3.76 -9.36
N VAL A 368 13.11 4.31 -8.16
CA VAL A 368 11.81 4.84 -7.74
C VAL A 368 11.39 6.03 -8.60
N ARG A 369 12.27 6.99 -8.85
CA ARG A 369 11.98 8.16 -9.70
C ARG A 369 11.61 7.80 -11.14
N GLN A 370 12.22 6.75 -11.69
CA GLN A 370 12.01 6.33 -13.08
C GLN A 370 10.82 5.41 -13.27
N GLN A 371 10.38 4.69 -12.22
CA GLN A 371 9.38 3.64 -12.36
C GLN A 371 8.11 3.87 -11.53
N PHE A 372 8.22 4.59 -10.40
CA PHE A 372 7.17 4.63 -9.38
C PHE A 372 6.75 6.04 -8.94
N ASP A 373 7.25 7.10 -9.57
CA ASP A 373 6.67 8.42 -9.35
C ASP A 373 5.19 8.40 -9.75
N TRP A 374 4.32 9.06 -8.96
CA TRP A 374 2.88 9.05 -9.22
C TRP A 374 2.51 9.57 -10.62
N ALA A 375 3.29 10.48 -11.20
CA ALA A 375 3.08 10.93 -12.58
C ALA A 375 3.23 9.78 -13.58
N ILE A 376 4.22 8.90 -13.39
CA ILE A 376 4.47 7.72 -14.23
C ILE A 376 3.35 6.70 -14.04
N ILE A 377 2.97 6.43 -12.79
CA ILE A 377 1.89 5.48 -12.48
C ILE A 377 0.56 5.96 -13.05
N SER A 378 0.24 7.25 -12.89
CA SER A 378 -1.00 7.84 -13.43
C SER A 378 -1.06 7.76 -14.96
N ALA A 379 0.07 7.95 -15.64
CA ALA A 379 0.14 7.80 -17.08
C ALA A 379 -0.26 6.38 -17.57
N LYS A 380 -0.01 5.33 -16.76
CA LYS A 380 -0.44 3.95 -17.05
C LYS A 380 -1.96 3.76 -16.92
N ILE A 381 -2.64 4.55 -16.10
CA ILE A 381 -4.12 4.54 -15.94
C ILE A 381 -4.81 5.29 -17.08
N LYS A 382 -4.17 6.32 -17.65
CA LYS A 382 -4.77 7.21 -18.64
C LYS A 382 -5.50 6.50 -19.81
N PRO A 383 -4.99 5.39 -20.39
CA PRO A 383 -5.69 4.66 -21.46
C PRO A 383 -7.05 4.09 -21.03
N TYR A 384 -7.28 3.89 -19.74
CA TYR A 384 -8.49 3.31 -19.18
C TYR A 384 -9.53 4.36 -18.76
N LEU A 385 -9.22 5.65 -18.84
CA LEU A 385 -10.18 6.74 -18.58
C LEU A 385 -11.12 6.97 -19.79
N CYS A 386 -10.70 6.53 -20.97
CA CYS A 386 -11.42 6.70 -22.22
C CYS A 386 -11.35 5.37 -23.00
N GLN A 387 -12.18 4.38 -22.66
CA GLN A 387 -12.28 3.18 -23.49
C GLN A 387 -13.41 3.36 -24.51
N ASN A 388 -13.06 3.27 -25.80
CA ASN A 388 -14.01 3.17 -26.90
C ASN A 388 -14.73 1.82 -26.91
#